data_7970f3e4beed157dc6bb5ee37d9a641b
#
_entry.id   7970f3e4beed157dc6bb5ee37d9a641b
#
_cell.length_a   1.000
_cell.length_b   1.000
_cell.length_c   1.000
_cell.angle_alpha   90.00
_cell.angle_beta   90.00
_cell.angle_gamma   90.00
#
_symmetry.space_group_name_H-M   'P 1'
#
loop_
_entity.id
_entity.type
_entity.pdbx_description
1 polymer ?
#
loop_
_entity_poly.entity_id
_entity_poly.type
_entity_poly.pdbx_seq_one_letter_code
_entity_poly.pdbx_strand_id
1 'polypeptide(L)'
;MALVLFVASAAAQKAEVTISLNETFFDALLDSVFQNYDPPEFSIAQVDPYEEQIDPTNDSAAGQYNSFFSVFGNRGPAAGTKPVYCSETVKLLRENNGVRTAVRFREGRVYVPLAFSGGYAPPFVGCVEFAGMAEANVDLEFDQSSQRLIGRAHVTNVNLNGTGGVGGTLIARLIQGSIDKKLNPIEILSLEKVSFGLPIPNTGPIKMKATGVRPEIVSGSVQIRITYDFLKG
;
A
#
# COMPACT_ATOMS: atom_id res chain seq x y z
N MET A 1 -65.18 15.17 -13.63
CA MET A 1 -64.60 14.69 -12.37
C MET A 1 -63.28 14.02 -12.69
N ALA A 2 -62.14 14.70 -12.52
CA ALA A 2 -60.79 14.18 -12.86
C ALA A 2 -60.18 13.56 -11.62
N LEU A 3 -59.87 12.26 -11.67
CA LEU A 3 -59.24 11.49 -10.62
C LEU A 3 -57.73 11.71 -10.75
N VAL A 4 -57.13 12.50 -9.83
CA VAL A 4 -55.68 12.67 -9.76
C VAL A 4 -55.11 11.54 -8.91
N LEU A 5 -54.44 10.57 -9.57
CA LEU A 5 -53.68 9.51 -8.89
C LEU A 5 -52.34 10.09 -8.40
N PHE A 6 -52.21 10.31 -7.12
CA PHE A 6 -50.92 10.57 -6.47
C PHE A 6 -50.13 9.26 -6.40
N VAL A 7 -49.11 9.13 -7.23
CA VAL A 7 -48.09 8.07 -7.08
C VAL A 7 -47.17 8.52 -5.96
N ALA A 8 -47.32 7.98 -4.76
CA ALA A 8 -46.37 8.13 -3.69
C ALA A 8 -45.07 7.40 -4.05
N SER A 9 -44.04 8.11 -4.45
CA SER A 9 -42.69 7.54 -4.58
C SER A 9 -42.25 7.08 -3.20
N ALA A 10 -42.16 5.77 -3.00
CA ALA A 10 -41.53 5.20 -1.81
C ALA A 10 -40.03 5.60 -1.85
N ALA A 11 -39.67 6.66 -1.14
CA ALA A 11 -38.28 7.01 -0.94
C ALA A 11 -37.61 5.87 -0.18
N ALA A 12 -36.59 5.22 -0.79
CA ALA A 12 -35.78 4.21 -0.13
C ALA A 12 -35.23 4.83 1.17
N GLN A 13 -35.50 4.19 2.31
CA GLN A 13 -34.95 4.63 3.58
C GLN A 13 -33.44 4.39 3.56
N LYS A 14 -32.67 5.47 3.70
CA LYS A 14 -31.22 5.41 3.84
C LYS A 14 -30.86 5.31 5.30
N ALA A 15 -29.91 4.46 5.62
CA ALA A 15 -29.31 4.36 6.95
C ALA A 15 -27.80 4.51 6.86
N GLU A 16 -27.18 4.98 7.93
CA GLU A 16 -25.74 5.09 8.03
C GLU A 16 -25.23 4.24 9.19
N VAL A 17 -24.17 3.48 8.96
CA VAL A 17 -23.42 2.74 9.97
C VAL A 17 -22.04 3.35 10.05
N THR A 18 -21.56 3.65 11.26
CA THR A 18 -20.22 4.16 11.48
C THR A 18 -19.39 3.10 12.20
N ILE A 19 -18.26 2.74 11.58
CA ILE A 19 -17.23 1.88 12.18
C ILE A 19 -16.10 2.79 12.64
N SER A 20 -15.74 2.74 13.92
CA SER A 20 -14.63 3.49 14.49
C SER A 20 -13.49 2.55 14.85
N LEU A 21 -12.31 2.78 14.29
CA LEU A 21 -11.09 1.99 14.52
C LEU A 21 -10.01 2.91 15.10
N ASN A 22 -9.57 2.62 16.31
CA ASN A 22 -8.56 3.40 17.01
C ASN A 22 -7.15 2.81 16.82
N GLU A 23 -6.13 3.54 17.26
CA GLU A 23 -4.73 3.11 17.18
C GLU A 23 -4.47 1.78 17.88
N THR A 24 -5.13 1.51 19.00
CA THR A 24 -4.99 0.25 19.76
C THR A 24 -5.47 -0.95 18.95
N PHE A 25 -6.54 -0.79 18.15
CA PHE A 25 -6.99 -1.84 17.24
C PHE A 25 -5.90 -2.19 16.23
N PHE A 26 -5.27 -1.18 15.62
CA PHE A 26 -4.21 -1.40 14.63
C PHE A 26 -2.94 -1.99 15.27
N ASP A 27 -2.60 -1.59 16.48
CA ASP A 27 -1.47 -2.19 17.19
C ASP A 27 -1.71 -3.69 17.45
N ALA A 28 -2.90 -4.08 17.91
CA ALA A 28 -3.26 -5.49 18.12
C ALA A 28 -3.29 -6.28 16.80
N LEU A 29 -3.81 -5.67 15.72
CA LEU A 29 -3.81 -6.28 14.38
C LEU A 29 -2.39 -6.54 13.89
N LEU A 30 -1.52 -5.53 13.96
CA LEU A 30 -0.12 -5.66 13.56
C LEU A 30 0.63 -6.67 14.41
N ASP A 31 0.42 -6.69 15.73
CA ASP A 31 0.99 -7.72 16.62
C ASP A 31 0.57 -9.12 16.17
N SER A 32 -0.71 -9.31 15.84
CA SER A 32 -1.21 -10.59 15.32
C SER A 32 -0.58 -10.97 13.98
N VAL A 33 -0.42 -10.01 13.07
CA VAL A 33 0.22 -10.26 11.75
C VAL A 33 1.66 -10.71 11.95
N PHE A 34 2.46 -9.94 12.69
CA PHE A 34 3.88 -10.26 12.88
C PHE A 34 4.15 -11.50 13.76
N GLN A 35 3.18 -11.94 14.56
CA GLN A 35 3.28 -13.16 15.36
C GLN A 35 2.88 -14.42 14.60
N ASN A 36 1.92 -14.34 13.69
CA ASN A 36 1.32 -15.51 13.07
C ASN A 36 1.69 -15.70 11.60
N TYR A 37 2.30 -14.68 10.97
CA TYR A 37 2.68 -14.73 9.55
C TYR A 37 4.15 -14.33 9.39
N ASP A 38 4.74 -14.76 8.29
CA ASP A 38 6.04 -14.24 7.89
C ASP A 38 5.96 -12.72 7.69
N PRO A 39 6.96 -11.97 8.15
CA PRO A 39 6.99 -10.52 7.96
C PRO A 39 6.80 -10.14 6.48
N PRO A 40 5.96 -9.13 6.19
CA PRO A 40 5.77 -8.66 4.83
C PRO A 40 7.11 -8.30 4.16
N GLU A 41 7.34 -8.86 2.98
CA GLU A 41 8.58 -8.66 2.22
C GLU A 41 8.26 -8.20 0.80
N PHE A 42 9.00 -7.21 0.33
CA PHE A 42 8.81 -6.60 -0.98
C PHE A 42 10.12 -6.59 -1.74
N SER A 43 10.12 -7.02 -3.00
CA SER A 43 11.27 -6.84 -3.86
C SER A 43 11.54 -5.36 -4.07
N ILE A 44 12.81 -4.96 -4.00
CA ILE A 44 13.23 -3.60 -4.35
C ILE A 44 12.99 -3.42 -5.86
N ALA A 45 12.25 -2.38 -6.24
CA ALA A 45 12.09 -2.06 -7.65
C ALA A 45 13.44 -1.63 -8.20
N GLN A 46 13.94 -2.32 -9.21
CA GLN A 46 15.08 -1.82 -9.98
C GLN A 46 14.63 -0.52 -10.62
N VAL A 47 15.31 0.57 -10.32
CA VAL A 47 15.17 1.82 -11.07
C VAL A 47 15.94 1.57 -12.37
N ASP A 48 15.23 1.31 -13.46
CA ASP A 48 15.85 1.33 -14.77
C ASP A 48 16.35 2.77 -15.02
N PRO A 49 17.67 3.00 -15.10
CA PRO A 49 18.21 4.33 -15.28
C PRO A 49 17.84 4.95 -16.66
N TYR A 50 17.11 4.23 -17.48
CA TYR A 50 16.73 4.62 -18.85
C TYR A 50 15.26 5.03 -19.00
N GLU A 51 14.42 4.98 -17.97
CA GLU A 51 13.00 5.37 -18.11
C GLU A 51 12.79 6.91 -18.15
N GLU A 52 13.84 7.73 -17.98
CA GLU A 52 13.69 9.18 -17.87
C GLU A 52 13.94 9.95 -19.18
N GLN A 53 14.24 9.29 -20.30
CA GLN A 53 14.40 9.97 -21.60
C GLN A 53 14.01 9.08 -22.80
N ILE A 54 12.73 8.81 -22.98
CA ILE A 54 12.24 8.48 -24.32
C ILE A 54 11.45 9.70 -24.83
N ASP A 55 12.18 10.62 -25.45
CA ASP A 55 11.61 11.56 -26.39
C ASP A 55 11.27 10.77 -27.67
N PRO A 56 9.97 10.61 -28.02
CA PRO A 56 9.58 9.76 -29.14
C PRO A 56 9.94 10.32 -30.52
N THR A 57 10.77 11.36 -30.62
CA THR A 57 11.08 12.03 -31.88
C THR A 57 12.49 11.80 -32.42
N ASN A 58 13.34 10.94 -31.80
CA ASN A 58 14.72 10.76 -32.30
C ASN A 58 15.04 9.29 -32.64
N ASP A 59 14.64 8.89 -33.84
CA ASP A 59 14.77 7.54 -34.42
C ASP A 59 16.15 7.31 -35.09
N SER A 60 17.25 7.74 -34.47
CA SER A 60 18.58 7.66 -35.13
C SER A 60 19.75 7.16 -34.26
N ALA A 61 19.55 6.52 -33.13
CA ALA A 61 20.68 6.08 -32.29
C ALA A 61 20.73 4.58 -31.98
N ALA A 62 20.05 3.71 -32.71
CA ALA A 62 19.99 2.27 -32.44
C ALA A 62 21.23 1.48 -32.89
N GLY A 63 22.38 2.07 -33.11
CA GLY A 63 23.49 1.39 -33.78
C GLY A 63 24.87 1.34 -33.10
N GLN A 64 25.08 1.89 -31.90
CA GLN A 64 26.48 2.04 -31.41
C GLN A 64 26.81 1.58 -29.99
N TYR A 65 25.94 0.87 -29.26
CA TYR A 65 26.23 0.46 -27.87
C TYR A 65 26.77 -0.95 -27.68
N ASN A 66 27.00 -1.74 -28.74
CA ASN A 66 27.49 -3.11 -28.60
C ASN A 66 29.02 -3.27 -28.56
N SER A 67 29.82 -2.20 -28.57
CA SER A 67 31.28 -2.33 -28.63
C SER A 67 32.04 -2.00 -27.35
N PHE A 68 31.36 -1.56 -26.27
CA PHE A 68 32.07 -1.24 -25.03
C PHE A 68 32.27 -2.42 -24.06
N PHE A 69 31.52 -3.50 -24.21
CA PHE A 69 31.59 -4.66 -23.30
C PHE A 69 32.62 -5.73 -23.69
N SER A 70 33.33 -5.59 -24.81
CA SER A 70 34.29 -6.60 -25.25
C SER A 70 35.74 -6.38 -24.80
N VAL A 71 36.05 -5.32 -24.06
CA VAL A 71 37.45 -4.99 -23.66
C VAL A 71 37.83 -5.45 -22.26
N PHE A 72 36.88 -5.80 -21.40
CA PHE A 72 37.21 -6.35 -20.09
C PHE A 72 37.18 -7.88 -20.15
N GLY A 73 38.39 -8.42 -20.36
CA GLY A 73 38.68 -9.81 -20.55
C GLY A 73 38.02 -10.70 -19.49
N ASN A 74 37.57 -11.82 -20.02
CA ASN A 74 37.13 -13.05 -19.39
C ASN A 74 38.06 -13.47 -18.23
N ARG A 75 37.85 -12.95 -17.02
CA ARG A 75 38.32 -13.59 -15.80
C ARG A 75 37.16 -14.39 -15.24
N GLY A 76 37.16 -15.67 -15.54
CA GLY A 76 36.24 -16.62 -14.92
C GLY A 76 36.28 -16.51 -13.41
N PRO A 77 35.16 -16.77 -12.71
CA PRO A 77 35.12 -16.70 -11.25
C PRO A 77 36.13 -17.68 -10.66
N ALA A 78 36.94 -17.20 -9.72
CA ALA A 78 37.83 -18.04 -8.93
C ALA A 78 36.99 -19.13 -8.26
N ALA A 79 37.38 -20.40 -8.48
CA ALA A 79 36.71 -21.55 -7.91
C ALA A 79 36.73 -21.45 -6.38
N GLY A 80 35.55 -21.38 -5.77
CA GLY A 80 35.40 -21.60 -4.32
C GLY A 80 34.46 -20.70 -3.53
N THR A 81 34.00 -19.59 -4.05
CA THR A 81 32.97 -18.78 -3.36
C THR A 81 31.58 -19.12 -3.86
N LYS A 82 30.74 -19.70 -3.00
CA LYS A 82 29.29 -19.80 -3.27
C LYS A 82 28.80 -18.40 -3.59
N PRO A 83 28.04 -18.20 -4.68
CA PRO A 83 27.47 -16.91 -4.98
C PRO A 83 26.61 -16.49 -3.79
N VAL A 84 26.95 -15.39 -3.14
CA VAL A 84 26.10 -14.76 -2.13
C VAL A 84 24.94 -14.16 -2.89
N TYR A 85 23.82 -14.87 -2.91
CA TYR A 85 22.58 -14.33 -3.49
C TYR A 85 22.09 -13.24 -2.56
N CYS A 86 22.21 -12.01 -3.00
CA CYS A 86 21.59 -10.88 -2.33
C CYS A 86 20.09 -10.94 -2.61
N SER A 87 19.28 -11.01 -1.58
CA SER A 87 17.85 -10.82 -1.74
C SER A 87 17.61 -9.31 -1.88
N GLU A 88 17.35 -8.85 -3.09
CA GLU A 88 16.99 -7.44 -3.33
C GLU A 88 15.58 -7.17 -2.83
N THR A 89 15.43 -7.20 -1.50
CA THR A 89 14.13 -7.09 -0.83
C THR A 89 14.19 -6.17 0.37
N VAL A 90 13.03 -5.60 0.69
CA VAL A 90 12.75 -4.88 1.94
C VAL A 90 11.77 -5.72 2.74
N LYS A 91 12.15 -6.06 3.95
CA LYS A 91 11.35 -6.81 4.92
C LYS A 91 10.88 -5.88 6.02
N LEU A 92 9.57 -5.80 6.23
CA LEU A 92 9.03 -5.04 7.35
C LEU A 92 9.29 -5.77 8.65
N LEU A 93 9.63 -5.01 9.68
CA LEU A 93 9.86 -5.50 11.03
C LEU A 93 8.79 -4.92 11.96
N ARG A 94 8.41 -5.69 12.99
CA ARG A 94 7.52 -5.14 14.02
C ARG A 94 8.17 -3.99 14.77
N GLU A 95 9.47 -4.12 15.04
CA GLU A 95 10.26 -3.12 15.73
C GLU A 95 11.73 -3.21 15.30
N ASN A 96 12.41 -2.07 15.20
CA ASN A 96 13.83 -1.96 15.00
C ASN A 96 14.36 -0.66 15.63
N ASN A 97 15.38 -0.76 16.46
CA ASN A 97 16.06 0.39 17.11
C ASN A 97 15.07 1.37 17.80
N GLY A 98 14.07 0.83 18.52
CA GLY A 98 13.09 1.64 19.25
C GLY A 98 12.01 2.25 18.39
N VAL A 99 12.01 2.01 17.07
CA VAL A 99 10.91 2.37 16.19
C VAL A 99 10.02 1.16 15.97
N ARG A 100 8.75 1.29 16.32
CA ARG A 100 7.73 0.26 16.15
C ARG A 100 6.87 0.57 14.94
N THR A 101 6.71 -0.41 14.05
CA THR A 101 5.73 -0.31 12.95
C THR A 101 4.32 -0.17 13.53
N ALA A 102 3.64 0.90 13.18
CA ALA A 102 2.35 1.27 13.78
C ALA A 102 1.47 2.07 12.80
N VAL A 103 0.18 2.16 13.11
CA VAL A 103 -0.74 3.10 12.46
C VAL A 103 -1.12 4.16 13.48
N ARG A 104 -0.97 5.42 13.11
CA ARG A 104 -1.26 6.57 13.95
C ARG A 104 -2.12 7.58 13.22
N PHE A 105 -2.96 8.28 13.94
CA PHE A 105 -3.86 9.29 13.39
C PHE A 105 -3.45 10.67 13.91
N ARG A 106 -2.84 11.47 13.04
CA ARG A 106 -2.32 12.78 13.37
C ARG A 106 -2.74 13.80 12.31
N GLU A 107 -3.16 14.98 12.74
CA GLU A 107 -3.48 16.11 11.86
C GLU A 107 -4.43 15.77 10.71
N GLY A 108 -5.42 14.89 10.97
CA GLY A 108 -6.38 14.44 9.96
C GLY A 108 -5.79 13.49 8.90
N ARG A 109 -4.65 12.87 9.18
CA ARG A 109 -3.97 11.93 8.28
C ARG A 109 -3.65 10.61 8.97
N VAL A 110 -3.54 9.57 8.18
CA VAL A 110 -2.99 8.29 8.63
C VAL A 110 -1.48 8.36 8.47
N TYR A 111 -0.77 8.30 9.58
CA TYR A 111 0.69 8.29 9.68
C TYR A 111 1.16 6.89 10.05
N VAL A 112 2.15 6.38 9.34
CA VAL A 112 2.64 5.01 9.51
C VAL A 112 4.16 5.03 9.66
N PRO A 113 4.70 5.00 10.90
CA PRO A 113 6.10 4.69 11.12
C PRO A 113 6.33 3.21 10.80
N LEU A 114 7.41 2.93 10.08
CA LEU A 114 7.78 1.60 9.61
C LEU A 114 9.21 1.28 10.06
N ALA A 115 9.41 0.12 10.67
CA ALA A 115 10.71 -0.47 10.88
C ALA A 115 10.98 -1.48 9.76
N PHE A 116 12.17 -1.50 9.20
CA PHE A 116 12.51 -2.42 8.13
C PHE A 116 13.97 -2.84 8.14
N SER A 117 14.27 -3.95 7.43
CA SER A 117 15.59 -4.39 7.03
C SER A 117 15.55 -4.85 5.59
N GLY A 118 16.70 -5.01 4.97
CA GLY A 118 16.75 -5.48 3.59
C GLY A 118 18.16 -5.68 3.08
N GLY A 119 18.26 -6.11 1.83
CA GLY A 119 19.49 -6.23 1.08
C GLY A 119 19.34 -5.59 -0.29
N TYR A 120 20.43 -5.08 -0.80
CA TYR A 120 20.53 -4.52 -2.13
C TYR A 120 21.91 -4.82 -2.73
N ALA A 121 21.95 -5.15 -4.01
CA ALA A 121 23.19 -5.40 -4.73
C ALA A 121 23.47 -4.28 -5.74
N PRO A 122 24.05 -3.13 -5.31
CA PRO A 122 24.47 -2.10 -6.24
C PRO A 122 25.55 -2.65 -7.19
N PRO A 123 25.60 -2.19 -8.45
CA PRO A 123 26.64 -2.58 -9.37
C PRO A 123 28.05 -2.37 -8.76
N PHE A 124 28.91 -3.37 -8.90
CA PHE A 124 30.32 -3.37 -8.47
C PHE A 124 30.60 -3.40 -6.95
N VAL A 125 29.60 -3.31 -6.09
CA VAL A 125 29.81 -3.24 -4.62
C VAL A 125 29.50 -4.58 -3.94
N GLY A 126 28.71 -5.45 -4.57
CA GLY A 126 28.24 -6.68 -3.95
C GLY A 126 26.99 -6.45 -3.10
N CYS A 127 26.64 -7.43 -2.25
CA CYS A 127 25.46 -7.32 -1.41
C CYS A 127 25.68 -6.38 -0.23
N VAL A 128 24.80 -5.38 -0.10
CA VAL A 128 24.77 -4.44 1.03
C VAL A 128 23.50 -4.72 1.82
N GLU A 129 23.66 -5.14 3.06
CA GLU A 129 22.57 -5.25 4.02
C GLU A 129 22.31 -3.89 4.66
N PHE A 130 21.05 -3.57 4.87
CA PHE A 130 20.63 -2.34 5.52
C PHE A 130 19.46 -2.60 6.47
N ALA A 131 19.34 -1.74 7.45
CA ALA A 131 18.18 -1.66 8.33
C ALA A 131 17.87 -0.19 8.61
N GLY A 132 16.64 0.11 8.94
CA GLY A 132 16.26 1.48 9.19
C GLY A 132 14.81 1.65 9.57
N MET A 133 14.39 2.91 9.49
CA MET A 133 13.01 3.30 9.66
C MET A 133 12.55 4.16 8.49
N ALA A 134 11.26 4.07 8.20
CA ALA A 134 10.59 4.95 7.25
C ALA A 134 9.36 5.56 7.88
N GLU A 135 8.93 6.68 7.34
CA GLU A 135 7.67 7.31 7.65
C GLU A 135 6.83 7.35 6.37
N ALA A 136 5.58 6.94 6.49
CA ALA A 136 4.65 7.02 5.38
C ALA A 136 3.36 7.69 5.84
N ASN A 137 2.72 8.39 4.91
CA ASN A 137 1.33 8.83 5.03
C ASN A 137 0.46 7.95 4.14
N VAL A 138 -0.77 7.69 4.58
CA VAL A 138 -1.76 6.96 3.78
C VAL A 138 -2.97 7.85 3.59
N ASP A 139 -3.25 8.18 2.34
CA ASP A 139 -4.45 8.91 1.94
C ASP A 139 -5.58 7.91 1.71
N LEU A 140 -6.74 8.16 2.32
CA LEU A 140 -7.93 7.32 2.19
C LEU A 140 -8.90 7.92 1.17
N GLU A 141 -9.27 7.13 0.17
CA GLU A 141 -10.15 7.55 -0.92
C GLU A 141 -11.20 6.48 -1.20
N PHE A 142 -12.44 6.92 -1.47
CA PHE A 142 -13.47 6.02 -1.99
C PHE A 142 -13.50 6.09 -3.51
N ASP A 143 -13.04 5.02 -4.16
CA ASP A 143 -13.11 4.87 -5.60
C ASP A 143 -14.53 4.42 -6.00
N GLN A 144 -15.27 5.36 -6.57
CA GLN A 144 -16.63 5.12 -7.04
C GLN A 144 -16.71 4.14 -8.20
N SER A 145 -15.66 4.05 -9.02
CA SER A 145 -15.64 3.19 -10.20
C SER A 145 -15.55 1.71 -9.82
N SER A 146 -14.68 1.40 -8.86
CA SER A 146 -14.50 0.04 -8.34
C SER A 146 -15.36 -0.26 -7.11
N GLN A 147 -16.08 0.74 -6.56
CA GLN A 147 -16.89 0.62 -5.34
C GLN A 147 -16.07 0.16 -4.13
N ARG A 148 -14.86 0.72 -3.98
CA ARG A 148 -13.91 0.33 -2.94
C ARG A 148 -13.38 1.54 -2.17
N LEU A 149 -13.19 1.35 -0.87
CA LEU A 149 -12.34 2.23 -0.07
C LEU A 149 -10.89 1.76 -0.25
N ILE A 150 -10.05 2.64 -0.75
CA ILE A 150 -8.65 2.39 -1.01
C ILE A 150 -7.76 3.31 -0.18
N GLY A 151 -6.55 2.85 0.12
CA GLY A 151 -5.48 3.65 0.70
C GLY A 151 -4.34 3.79 -0.30
N ARG A 152 -3.76 4.99 -0.38
CA ARG A 152 -2.53 5.25 -1.13
C ARG A 152 -1.43 5.63 -0.17
N ALA A 153 -0.41 4.78 -0.08
CA ALA A 153 0.73 5.01 0.80
C ALA A 153 1.81 5.82 0.08
N HIS A 154 2.32 6.85 0.76
CA HIS A 154 3.41 7.70 0.29
C HIS A 154 4.51 7.72 1.34
N VAL A 155 5.68 7.18 1.02
CA VAL A 155 6.85 7.25 1.89
C VAL A 155 7.38 8.68 1.88
N THR A 156 7.43 9.30 3.06
CA THR A 156 7.83 10.71 3.22
C THR A 156 9.27 10.86 3.70
N ASN A 157 9.75 9.88 4.46
CA ASN A 157 11.09 9.92 5.03
C ASN A 157 11.65 8.48 5.16
N VAL A 158 12.94 8.32 4.91
CA VAL A 158 13.68 7.07 5.15
C VAL A 158 14.99 7.39 5.84
N ASN A 159 15.22 6.75 6.97
CA ASN A 159 16.45 6.85 7.73
C ASN A 159 17.09 5.47 7.85
N LEU A 160 18.30 5.34 7.35
CA LEU A 160 19.08 4.10 7.39
C LEU A 160 20.08 4.12 8.52
N ASN A 161 20.12 3.04 9.27
CA ASN A 161 21.10 2.83 10.33
C ASN A 161 22.45 2.40 9.74
N GLY A 162 23.53 3.05 10.12
CA GLY A 162 24.89 2.62 9.79
C GLY A 162 25.46 3.11 8.46
N THR A 163 24.70 3.79 7.62
CA THR A 163 25.18 4.25 6.29
C THR A 163 25.69 5.69 6.26
N GLY A 164 25.73 6.39 7.40
CA GLY A 164 26.13 7.80 7.44
C GLY A 164 25.27 8.75 6.60
N GLY A 165 24.07 8.33 6.21
CA GLY A 165 23.13 9.14 5.44
C GLY A 165 23.33 9.15 3.92
N VAL A 166 24.40 8.60 3.39
CA VAL A 166 24.78 8.70 1.97
C VAL A 166 23.90 7.86 1.03
N GLY A 167 23.18 6.86 1.53
CA GLY A 167 22.30 5.99 0.73
C GLY A 167 20.81 6.28 0.87
N GLY A 168 20.39 7.12 1.82
CA GLY A 168 19.01 7.26 2.22
C GLY A 168 18.05 7.68 1.10
N THR A 169 18.44 8.62 0.26
CA THR A 169 17.61 9.12 -0.83
C THR A 169 17.39 8.06 -1.92
N LEU A 170 18.42 7.29 -2.27
CA LEU A 170 18.31 6.22 -3.26
C LEU A 170 17.37 5.13 -2.75
N ILE A 171 17.58 4.66 -1.53
CA ILE A 171 16.75 3.61 -0.92
C ILE A 171 15.33 4.10 -0.70
N ALA A 172 15.11 5.37 -0.32
CA ALA A 172 13.77 5.95 -0.25
C ALA A 172 13.02 5.85 -1.57
N ARG A 173 13.67 6.20 -2.69
CA ARG A 173 13.10 6.08 -4.03
C ARG A 173 12.80 4.62 -4.40
N LEU A 174 13.71 3.71 -4.09
CA LEU A 174 13.51 2.28 -4.34
C LEU A 174 12.33 1.71 -3.54
N ILE A 175 12.21 2.07 -2.26
CA ILE A 175 11.09 1.68 -1.41
C ILE A 175 9.77 2.28 -1.94
N GLN A 176 9.76 3.58 -2.27
CA GLN A 176 8.57 4.23 -2.83
C GLN A 176 8.14 3.55 -4.13
N GLY A 177 9.07 3.32 -5.07
CA GLY A 177 8.76 2.63 -6.31
C GLY A 177 8.22 1.21 -6.11
N SER A 178 8.68 0.50 -5.09
CA SER A 178 8.17 -0.83 -4.71
C SER A 178 6.75 -0.77 -4.15
N ILE A 179 6.46 0.23 -3.31
CA ILE A 179 5.13 0.49 -2.77
C ILE A 179 4.16 0.85 -3.89
N ASP A 180 4.54 1.78 -4.76
CA ASP A 180 3.70 2.24 -5.87
C ASP A 180 3.36 1.10 -6.84
N LYS A 181 4.32 0.25 -7.15
CA LYS A 181 4.11 -0.87 -8.09
C LYS A 181 3.37 -2.06 -7.47
N LYS A 182 3.49 -2.32 -6.17
CA LYS A 182 3.02 -3.57 -5.54
C LYS A 182 1.90 -3.39 -4.53
N LEU A 183 1.82 -2.25 -3.86
CA LEU A 183 0.86 -2.02 -2.78
C LEU A 183 -0.19 -0.98 -3.14
N ASN A 184 0.14 0.02 -3.95
CA ASN A 184 -0.82 1.05 -4.30
C ASN A 184 -1.67 0.67 -5.51
N PRO A 185 -2.99 0.82 -5.40
CA PRO A 185 -3.74 1.15 -4.18
C PRO A 185 -3.95 -0.06 -3.27
N ILE A 186 -3.97 0.16 -1.95
CA ILE A 186 -4.31 -0.86 -0.95
C ILE A 186 -5.84 -0.93 -0.83
N GLU A 187 -6.46 -2.06 -1.16
CA GLU A 187 -7.90 -2.24 -0.89
C GLU A 187 -8.14 -2.40 0.61
N ILE A 188 -8.92 -1.49 1.18
CA ILE A 188 -9.30 -1.51 2.61
C ILE A 188 -10.66 -2.17 2.77
N LEU A 189 -11.63 -1.79 1.94
CA LEU A 189 -13.00 -2.26 2.03
C LEU A 189 -13.67 -2.22 0.66
N SER A 190 -14.47 -3.25 0.29
CA SER A 190 -15.38 -3.16 -0.86
C SER A 190 -16.83 -3.13 -0.41
N LEU A 191 -17.68 -2.38 -1.12
CA LEU A 191 -19.11 -2.28 -0.81
C LEU A 191 -19.82 -3.64 -0.88
N GLU A 192 -19.36 -4.52 -1.76
CA GLU A 192 -19.89 -5.87 -1.87
C GLU A 192 -19.72 -6.67 -0.58
N LYS A 193 -18.54 -6.61 0.04
CA LYS A 193 -18.20 -7.36 1.27
C LYS A 193 -18.98 -6.89 2.49
N VAL A 194 -19.48 -5.66 2.48
CA VAL A 194 -20.28 -5.09 3.59
C VAL A 194 -21.77 -5.04 3.28
N SER A 195 -22.19 -5.53 2.12
CA SER A 195 -23.60 -5.70 1.75
C SER A 195 -24.07 -7.10 2.15
N PHE A 196 -25.18 -7.22 2.84
CA PHE A 196 -25.68 -8.50 3.36
C PHE A 196 -27.20 -8.57 3.44
N GLY A 197 -27.73 -9.78 3.58
CA GLY A 197 -29.16 -10.04 3.79
C GLY A 197 -29.50 -10.22 5.25
N LEU A 198 -30.59 -9.59 5.70
CA LEU A 198 -31.17 -9.82 7.03
C LEU A 198 -32.38 -10.74 6.88
N PRO A 199 -32.39 -11.94 7.46
CA PRO A 199 -33.56 -12.80 7.46
C PRO A 199 -34.64 -12.21 8.38
N ILE A 200 -35.82 -11.94 7.83
CA ILE A 200 -36.98 -11.49 8.61
C ILE A 200 -38.01 -12.64 8.69
N PRO A 201 -38.35 -13.13 9.86
CA PRO A 201 -39.34 -14.20 10.00
C PRO A 201 -40.67 -13.81 9.33
N ASN A 202 -41.26 -14.73 8.58
CA ASN A 202 -42.59 -14.63 7.93
C ASN A 202 -42.75 -13.56 6.82
N THR A 203 -41.71 -12.75 6.51
CA THR A 203 -41.84 -11.68 5.48
C THR A 203 -40.81 -11.79 4.35
N GLY A 204 -39.82 -12.68 4.47
CA GLY A 204 -38.68 -12.80 3.55
C GLY A 204 -37.49 -11.91 3.92
N PRO A 205 -36.35 -12.07 3.26
CA PRO A 205 -35.15 -11.33 3.61
C PRO A 205 -35.24 -9.86 3.20
N ILE A 206 -34.58 -8.98 3.98
CA ILE A 206 -34.26 -7.62 3.59
C ILE A 206 -32.79 -7.57 3.21
N LYS A 207 -32.49 -7.07 2.01
CA LYS A 207 -31.11 -6.84 1.56
C LYS A 207 -30.64 -5.46 1.99
N MET A 208 -29.61 -5.42 2.80
CA MET A 208 -28.85 -4.19 3.09
C MET A 208 -27.77 -4.03 2.03
N LYS A 209 -27.96 -3.11 1.11
CA LYS A 209 -27.01 -2.81 0.04
C LYS A 209 -26.22 -1.57 0.42
N ALA A 210 -24.91 -1.71 0.60
CA ALA A 210 -24.02 -0.57 0.79
C ALA A 210 -23.94 0.22 -0.54
N THR A 211 -24.10 1.53 -0.45
CA THR A 211 -24.16 2.45 -1.60
C THR A 211 -23.11 3.54 -1.56
N GLY A 212 -22.42 3.72 -0.44
CA GLY A 212 -21.35 4.68 -0.32
C GLY A 212 -20.52 4.48 0.94
N VAL A 213 -19.27 4.91 0.90
CA VAL A 213 -18.35 4.93 2.04
C VAL A 213 -17.69 6.30 2.13
N ARG A 214 -17.61 6.83 3.34
CA ARG A 214 -16.89 8.06 3.66
C ARG A 214 -15.93 7.78 4.81
N PRO A 215 -14.61 7.78 4.57
CA PRO A 215 -13.62 7.77 5.63
C PRO A 215 -13.47 9.16 6.23
N GLU A 216 -13.30 9.25 7.52
CA GLU A 216 -13.02 10.47 8.26
C GLU A 216 -12.00 10.19 9.35
N ILE A 217 -10.91 10.96 9.40
CA ILE A 217 -9.90 10.82 10.44
C ILE A 217 -10.22 11.83 11.53
N VAL A 218 -10.53 11.30 12.69
CA VAL A 218 -10.77 12.10 13.92
C VAL A 218 -9.64 11.81 14.91
N SER A 219 -9.58 12.56 16.00
CA SER A 219 -8.51 12.44 17.00
C SER A 219 -8.30 10.97 17.44
N GLY A 220 -7.16 10.38 17.06
CA GLY A 220 -6.73 9.02 17.47
C GLY A 220 -7.52 7.86 16.86
N SER A 221 -8.36 8.10 15.84
CA SER A 221 -9.13 7.05 15.18
C SER A 221 -9.51 7.40 13.75
N VAL A 222 -9.82 6.37 12.96
CA VAL A 222 -10.52 6.52 11.68
C VAL A 222 -11.97 6.09 11.85
N GLN A 223 -12.89 6.89 11.34
CA GLN A 223 -14.31 6.58 11.23
C GLN A 223 -14.64 6.28 9.77
N ILE A 224 -15.25 5.13 9.54
CA ILE A 224 -15.70 4.70 8.23
C ILE A 224 -17.23 4.70 8.28
N ARG A 225 -17.84 5.67 7.60
CA ARG A 225 -19.29 5.81 7.50
C ARG A 225 -19.76 5.13 6.25
N ILE A 226 -20.67 4.17 6.39
CA ILE A 226 -21.22 3.36 5.29
C ILE A 226 -22.71 3.66 5.16
N THR A 227 -23.11 4.13 3.98
CA THR A 227 -24.53 4.38 3.68
C THR A 227 -25.15 3.12 3.09
N TYR A 228 -26.35 2.79 3.56
CA TYR A 228 -27.09 1.60 3.13
C TYR A 228 -28.46 1.98 2.56
N ASP A 229 -28.86 1.27 1.52
CA ASP A 229 -30.25 1.17 1.07
C ASP A 229 -30.84 -0.16 1.48
N PHE A 230 -32.09 -0.16 1.92
CA PHE A 230 -32.84 -1.38 2.25
C PHE A 230 -33.71 -1.76 1.06
N LEU A 231 -33.47 -2.96 0.55
CA LEU A 231 -34.17 -3.51 -0.60
C LEU A 231 -34.90 -4.80 -0.19
N LYS A 232 -36.02 -5.09 -0.85
CA LYS A 232 -36.63 -6.41 -0.73
C LYS A 232 -35.67 -7.44 -1.33
N GLY A 233 -35.33 -8.48 -0.58
CA GLY A 233 -34.48 -9.57 -1.04
C GLY A 233 -35.23 -10.61 -1.86
#